data_6a5a313b9f11e77c8369000cf1cb28a2
#
_entry.id   6a5a313b9f11e77c8369000cf1cb28a2
#
_cell.length_a   1.000
_cell.length_b   1.000
_cell.length_c   1.000
_cell.angle_alpha   90.00
_cell.angle_beta   90.00
_cell.angle_gamma   90.00
#
_symmetry.space_group_name_H-M   'P 1'
#
loop_
_entity.id
_entity.type
_entity.pdbx_description
1 polymer ?
#
loop_
_entity_poly.entity_id
_entity_poly.type
_entity_poly.pdbx_seq_one_letter_code
_entity_poly.pdbx_strand_id
1 'polypeptide(L)'
;SFTFLGYVHIPPISITTAYIPIIITACLFGPAEASLAGLLFGLGSLYKASATYVMPADAVFSPFRSDFPIGSILLSVGTRVLFGFLLGCLFQLARKSKRKNLCKLLITIAAPKLHALLVYTAMGLLFPSLGFNILSTFILEKSDLIILPLCAAVVLAIDKLYHSSFIQTYKNAVNEYENTPYWSPKIGFVLEAVSTFIFCMAVLSTAYFSNRMYYLL
;
A
#
# COMPACT_ATOMS: atom_id res chain seq x y z
N SER A 1 8.27 15.17 5.69
CA SER A 1 7.58 14.54 6.83
C SER A 1 6.61 13.42 6.44
N PHE A 2 6.10 13.37 5.20
CA PHE A 2 5.50 12.14 4.64
C PHE A 2 6.49 10.98 4.53
N THR A 3 7.77 11.28 4.57
CA THR A 3 8.87 10.32 4.51
C THR A 3 8.92 9.37 5.71
N PHE A 4 8.43 9.76 6.87
CA PHE A 4 8.59 8.97 8.09
C PHE A 4 7.73 7.69 8.13
N LEU A 5 6.56 7.66 7.49
CA LEU A 5 5.67 6.49 7.46
C LEU A 5 5.71 5.70 6.14
N GLY A 6 6.18 6.29 5.05
CA GLY A 6 6.15 5.66 3.72
C GLY A 6 7.51 5.31 3.11
N TYR A 7 8.57 6.03 3.52
CA TYR A 7 9.93 5.85 3.00
C TYR A 7 10.92 6.03 4.14
N VAL A 8 11.55 4.96 4.55
CA VAL A 8 12.68 4.98 5.49
C VAL A 8 13.96 5.13 4.67
N HIS A 9 14.57 6.31 4.77
CA HIS A 9 15.82 6.60 4.08
C HIS A 9 16.99 6.12 4.95
N ILE A 10 17.47 4.92 4.66
CA ILE A 10 18.72 4.41 5.22
C ILE A 10 19.72 4.44 4.08
N PRO A 11 20.64 5.41 4.01
CA PRO A 11 21.62 5.44 2.93
C PRO A 11 22.40 4.10 2.85
N PRO A 12 22.56 3.50 1.68
CA PRO A 12 22.24 3.99 0.34
C PRO A 12 20.82 3.62 -0.18
N ILE A 13 19.92 3.12 0.68
CA ILE A 13 18.68 2.46 0.25
C ILE A 13 17.46 3.22 0.81
N SER A 14 16.50 3.55 -0.07
CA SER A 14 15.17 4.01 0.34
C SER A 14 14.22 2.83 0.45
N ILE A 15 13.87 2.45 1.66
CA ILE A 15 12.93 1.37 1.92
C ILE A 15 11.52 1.92 1.88
N THR A 16 10.70 1.43 0.97
CA THR A 16 9.28 1.77 0.89
C THR A 16 8.49 0.81 1.77
N THR A 17 7.88 1.30 2.84
CA THR A 17 7.01 0.51 3.73
C THR A 17 5.52 0.66 3.39
N ALA A 18 5.20 1.54 2.44
CA ALA A 18 3.83 1.91 2.09
C ALA A 18 3.00 0.76 1.46
N TYR A 19 3.61 -0.34 1.04
CA TYR A 19 2.90 -1.53 0.58
C TYR A 19 2.40 -2.42 1.74
N ILE A 20 2.90 -2.25 2.97
CA ILE A 20 2.49 -3.06 4.14
C ILE A 20 0.98 -2.95 4.41
N PRO A 21 0.36 -1.76 4.45
CA PRO A 21 -1.08 -1.63 4.58
C PRO A 21 -1.89 -2.40 3.52
N ILE A 22 -1.40 -2.44 2.27
CA ILE A 22 -2.06 -3.19 1.20
C ILE A 22 -2.02 -4.69 1.49
N ILE A 23 -0.87 -5.21 1.96
CA ILE A 23 -0.71 -6.63 2.30
C ILE A 23 -1.63 -6.99 3.47
N ILE A 24 -1.71 -6.13 4.50
CA ILE A 24 -2.60 -6.33 5.64
C ILE A 24 -4.07 -6.36 5.17
N THR A 25 -4.48 -5.39 4.36
CA THR A 25 -5.85 -5.32 3.82
C THR A 25 -6.18 -6.55 2.97
N ALA A 26 -5.25 -6.98 2.11
CA ALA A 26 -5.41 -8.20 1.31
C ALA A 26 -5.52 -9.46 2.17
N CYS A 27 -4.71 -9.55 3.25
CA CYS A 27 -4.73 -10.67 4.17
C CYS A 27 -6.03 -10.75 4.97
N LEU A 28 -6.59 -9.63 5.41
CA LEU A 28 -7.76 -9.59 6.30
C LEU A 28 -9.08 -9.57 5.55
N PHE A 29 -9.21 -8.74 4.53
CA PHE A 29 -10.49 -8.44 3.89
C PHE A 29 -10.64 -9.15 2.54
N GLY A 30 -9.95 -8.71 1.52
CA GLY A 30 -10.04 -9.36 0.21
C GLY A 30 -9.51 -8.50 -0.95
N PRO A 31 -9.77 -8.91 -2.22
CA PRO A 31 -9.20 -8.22 -3.37
C PRO A 31 -9.78 -6.83 -3.61
N ALA A 32 -11.06 -6.59 -3.33
CA ALA A 32 -11.67 -5.29 -3.54
C ALA A 32 -11.09 -4.23 -2.60
N GLU A 33 -11.03 -4.51 -1.31
CA GLU A 33 -10.50 -3.63 -0.28
C GLU A 33 -8.99 -3.42 -0.45
N ALA A 34 -8.27 -4.48 -0.82
CA ALA A 34 -6.84 -4.38 -1.11
C ALA A 34 -6.56 -3.54 -2.37
N SER A 35 -7.43 -3.60 -3.39
CA SER A 35 -7.35 -2.72 -4.57
C SER A 35 -7.60 -1.27 -4.20
N LEU A 36 -8.55 -1.01 -3.32
CA LEU A 36 -8.82 0.34 -2.82
C LEU A 36 -7.63 0.89 -2.02
N ALA A 37 -7.02 0.08 -1.14
CA ALA A 37 -5.79 0.45 -0.45
C ALA A 37 -4.64 0.72 -1.44
N GLY A 38 -4.54 -0.07 -2.51
CA GLY A 38 -3.62 0.14 -3.63
C GLY A 38 -3.86 1.45 -4.37
N LEU A 39 -5.12 1.81 -4.60
CA LEU A 39 -5.53 3.09 -5.18
C LEU A 39 -5.04 4.27 -4.32
N LEU A 40 -5.31 4.23 -3.01
CA LEU A 40 -4.89 5.28 -2.08
C LEU A 40 -3.36 5.42 -2.04
N PHE A 41 -2.65 4.31 -2.00
CA PHE A 41 -1.18 4.32 -2.08
C PHE A 41 -0.68 4.88 -3.41
N GLY A 42 -1.31 4.49 -4.53
CA GLY A 42 -0.97 4.98 -5.87
C GLY A 42 -1.16 6.49 -6.01
N LEU A 43 -2.28 7.02 -5.52
CA LEU A 43 -2.55 8.46 -5.47
C LEU A 43 -1.52 9.20 -4.60
N GLY A 44 -1.17 8.65 -3.44
CA GLY A 44 -0.12 9.20 -2.58
C GLY A 44 1.25 9.22 -3.26
N SER A 45 1.60 8.18 -4.01
CA SER A 45 2.83 8.10 -4.78
C SER A 45 2.87 9.13 -5.91
N LEU A 46 1.78 9.27 -6.65
CA LEU A 46 1.61 10.26 -7.72
C LEU A 46 1.71 11.70 -7.16
N TYR A 47 1.03 11.98 -6.05
CA TYR A 47 1.11 13.27 -5.36
C TYR A 47 2.54 13.59 -4.94
N LYS A 48 3.23 12.64 -4.28
CA LYS A 48 4.61 12.81 -3.84
C LYS A 48 5.55 13.11 -5.02
N ALA A 49 5.47 12.34 -6.10
CA ALA A 49 6.28 12.53 -7.30
C ALA A 49 6.02 13.88 -7.98
N SER A 50 4.82 14.45 -7.80
CA SER A 50 4.44 15.74 -8.39
C SER A 50 4.78 16.94 -7.52
N ALA A 51 4.72 16.79 -6.20
CA ALA A 51 4.82 17.90 -5.24
C ALA A 51 6.23 18.16 -4.72
N THR A 52 7.09 17.15 -4.62
CA THR A 52 8.43 17.27 -4.01
C THR A 52 9.55 17.16 -5.04
N TYR A 53 10.73 17.67 -4.66
CA TYR A 53 11.95 17.39 -5.44
C TYR A 53 12.22 15.89 -5.40
N VAL A 54 12.34 15.30 -6.56
CA VAL A 54 12.40 13.87 -6.74
C VAL A 54 13.62 13.56 -7.61
N MET A 55 14.27 12.44 -7.35
CA MET A 55 15.33 11.95 -8.20
C MET A 55 14.85 11.82 -9.66
N PRO A 56 15.71 12.01 -10.68
CA PRO A 56 15.31 11.91 -12.09
C PRO A 56 14.54 10.60 -12.40
N ALA A 57 14.92 9.48 -11.78
CA ALA A 57 14.24 8.19 -11.94
C ALA A 57 12.81 8.18 -11.39
N ASP A 58 12.50 9.04 -10.42
CA ASP A 58 11.16 9.10 -9.82
C ASP A 58 10.22 10.05 -10.60
N ALA A 59 10.76 10.87 -11.50
CA ALA A 59 9.96 11.80 -12.32
C ALA A 59 8.91 11.08 -13.18
N VAL A 60 9.18 9.83 -13.58
CA VAL A 60 8.25 9.01 -14.37
C VAL A 60 6.96 8.65 -13.63
N PHE A 61 6.92 8.79 -12.29
CA PHE A 61 5.71 8.58 -11.51
C PHE A 61 4.80 9.81 -11.48
N SER A 62 5.26 10.96 -12.02
CA SER A 62 4.48 12.20 -12.07
C SER A 62 4.00 12.47 -13.50
N PRO A 63 2.68 12.65 -13.71
CA PRO A 63 2.15 13.01 -15.02
C PRO A 63 2.52 14.44 -15.46
N PHE A 64 3.00 15.27 -14.52
CA PHE A 64 3.42 16.65 -14.79
C PHE A 64 4.91 16.78 -15.15
N ARG A 65 5.69 15.73 -14.95
CA ARG A 65 7.15 15.73 -15.12
C ARG A 65 7.66 14.71 -16.11
N SER A 66 6.80 13.79 -16.54
CA SER A 66 7.15 12.76 -17.53
C SER A 66 6.68 13.15 -18.92
N ASP A 67 7.38 12.65 -19.92
CA ASP A 67 7.00 12.82 -21.33
C ASP A 67 5.75 12.00 -21.71
N PHE A 68 5.31 11.09 -20.84
CA PHE A 68 4.14 10.24 -21.05
C PHE A 68 3.19 10.26 -19.83
N PRO A 69 2.32 11.28 -19.69
CA PRO A 69 1.46 11.49 -18.53
C PRO A 69 0.54 10.30 -18.21
N ILE A 70 -0.07 9.69 -19.22
CA ILE A 70 -0.94 8.53 -19.05
C ILE A 70 -0.15 7.33 -18.51
N GLY A 71 1.05 7.12 -19.05
CA GLY A 71 1.95 6.09 -18.55
C GLY A 71 2.33 6.29 -17.09
N SER A 72 2.54 7.53 -16.66
CA SER A 72 2.83 7.87 -15.27
C SER A 72 1.66 7.55 -14.33
N ILE A 73 0.42 7.80 -14.75
CA ILE A 73 -0.77 7.46 -13.98
C ILE A 73 -0.90 5.93 -13.88
N LEU A 74 -0.74 5.22 -14.99
CA LEU A 74 -0.78 3.75 -15.00
C LEU A 74 0.34 3.15 -14.13
N LEU A 75 1.54 3.72 -14.20
CA LEU A 75 2.68 3.29 -13.39
C LEU A 75 2.44 3.57 -11.91
N SER A 76 1.95 4.76 -11.55
CA SER A 76 1.78 5.17 -10.14
C SER A 76 0.55 4.53 -9.50
N VAL A 77 -0.57 4.50 -10.20
CA VAL A 77 -1.85 4.05 -9.64
C VAL A 77 -2.17 2.62 -10.09
N GLY A 78 -2.10 2.36 -11.39
CA GLY A 78 -2.49 1.07 -11.98
C GLY A 78 -1.72 -0.10 -11.38
N THR A 79 -0.40 0.00 -11.25
CA THR A 79 0.42 -1.08 -10.67
C THR A 79 0.07 -1.37 -9.22
N ARG A 80 -0.28 -0.35 -8.40
CA ARG A 80 -0.64 -0.52 -6.98
C ARG A 80 -2.04 -1.12 -6.81
N VAL A 81 -2.98 -0.71 -7.64
CA VAL A 81 -4.33 -1.30 -7.68
C VAL A 81 -4.23 -2.77 -8.09
N LEU A 82 -3.48 -3.08 -9.15
CA LEU A 82 -3.25 -4.43 -9.62
C LEU A 82 -2.54 -5.28 -8.55
N PHE A 83 -1.54 -4.73 -7.88
CA PHE A 83 -0.85 -5.39 -6.77
C PHE A 83 -1.82 -5.78 -5.65
N GLY A 84 -2.67 -4.84 -5.20
CA GLY A 84 -3.68 -5.12 -4.18
C GLY A 84 -4.66 -6.19 -4.61
N PHE A 85 -5.16 -6.12 -5.85
CA PHE A 85 -6.06 -7.12 -6.42
C PHE A 85 -5.43 -8.52 -6.44
N LEU A 86 -4.23 -8.64 -7.00
CA LEU A 86 -3.52 -9.92 -7.10
C LEU A 86 -3.24 -10.52 -5.72
N LEU A 87 -2.76 -9.72 -4.78
CA LEU A 87 -2.55 -10.18 -3.41
C LEU A 87 -3.84 -10.65 -2.75
N GLY A 88 -4.92 -9.89 -2.90
CA GLY A 88 -6.23 -10.27 -2.37
C GLY A 88 -6.70 -11.62 -2.92
N CYS A 89 -6.54 -11.85 -4.23
CA CYS A 89 -6.83 -13.15 -4.85
C CYS A 89 -5.94 -14.27 -4.30
N LEU A 90 -4.63 -14.02 -4.15
CA LEU A 90 -3.70 -15.01 -3.60
C LEU A 90 -4.06 -15.38 -2.16
N PHE A 91 -4.39 -14.40 -1.31
CA PHE A 91 -4.84 -14.68 0.05
C PHE A 91 -6.19 -15.40 0.11
N GLN A 92 -7.13 -15.10 -0.80
CA GLN A 92 -8.37 -15.89 -0.91
C GLN A 92 -8.11 -17.35 -1.27
N LEU A 93 -7.19 -17.61 -2.20
CA LEU A 93 -6.78 -18.96 -2.54
C LEU A 93 -6.09 -19.66 -1.35
N ALA A 94 -5.22 -18.94 -0.63
CA ALA A 94 -4.56 -19.44 0.56
C ALA A 94 -5.53 -19.86 1.67
N ARG A 95 -6.62 -19.11 1.84
CA ARG A 95 -7.67 -19.46 2.85
C ARG A 95 -8.34 -20.79 2.56
N LYS A 96 -8.43 -21.20 1.28
CA LYS A 96 -9.01 -22.49 0.85
C LYS A 96 -8.02 -23.65 0.96
N SER A 97 -6.72 -23.38 1.18
CA SER A 97 -5.68 -24.40 1.26
C SER A 97 -5.71 -25.13 2.60
N LYS A 98 -5.35 -26.43 2.58
CA LYS A 98 -5.14 -27.23 3.80
C LYS A 98 -4.02 -26.67 4.69
N ARG A 99 -3.01 -26.00 4.10
CA ARG A 99 -1.87 -25.38 4.79
C ARG A 99 -1.97 -23.84 4.78
N LYS A 100 -3.16 -23.33 5.13
CA LYS A 100 -3.47 -21.89 5.05
C LYS A 100 -2.41 -20.96 5.68
N ASN A 101 -1.86 -21.32 6.85
CA ASN A 101 -0.88 -20.49 7.54
C ASN A 101 0.47 -20.45 6.81
N LEU A 102 0.91 -21.59 6.25
CA LEU A 102 2.11 -21.63 5.43
C LEU A 102 1.94 -20.82 4.14
N CYS A 103 0.79 -20.97 3.48
CA CYS A 103 0.49 -20.17 2.28
C CYS A 103 0.45 -18.67 2.60
N LYS A 104 -0.18 -18.25 3.71
CA LYS A 104 -0.17 -16.85 4.15
C LYS A 104 1.26 -16.33 4.34
N LEU A 105 2.10 -17.09 5.05
CA LEU A 105 3.51 -16.73 5.28
C LEU A 105 4.26 -16.55 3.96
N LEU A 106 4.16 -17.51 3.05
CA LEU A 106 4.85 -17.47 1.75
C LEU A 106 4.40 -16.28 0.90
N ILE A 107 3.09 -16.03 0.83
CA ILE A 107 2.54 -14.88 0.09
C ILE A 107 3.05 -13.57 0.69
N THR A 108 3.06 -13.45 2.02
CA THR A 108 3.52 -12.23 2.70
C THR A 108 5.01 -11.96 2.44
N ILE A 109 5.84 -13.01 2.47
CA ILE A 109 7.28 -12.89 2.15
C ILE A 109 7.49 -12.52 0.68
N ALA A 110 6.70 -13.08 -0.24
CA ALA A 110 6.82 -12.82 -1.67
C ALA A 110 6.23 -11.46 -2.09
N ALA A 111 5.33 -10.87 -1.29
CA ALA A 111 4.58 -9.67 -1.65
C ALA A 111 5.47 -8.47 -2.02
N PRO A 112 6.55 -8.11 -1.29
CA PRO A 112 7.42 -7.00 -1.69
C PRO A 112 8.06 -7.21 -3.05
N LYS A 113 8.49 -8.44 -3.36
CA LYS A 113 9.07 -8.77 -4.67
C LYS A 113 8.02 -8.75 -5.78
N LEU A 114 6.80 -9.19 -5.50
CA LEU A 114 5.68 -9.06 -6.43
C LEU A 114 5.38 -7.59 -6.75
N HIS A 115 5.39 -6.72 -5.73
CA HIS A 115 5.23 -5.28 -5.93
C HIS A 115 6.35 -4.71 -6.82
N ALA A 116 7.61 -5.01 -6.51
CA ALA A 116 8.75 -4.57 -7.30
C ALA A 116 8.67 -5.08 -8.75
N LEU A 117 8.32 -6.36 -8.95
CA LEU A 117 8.14 -6.95 -10.28
C LEU A 117 7.10 -6.20 -11.11
N LEU A 118 5.92 -5.90 -10.53
CA LEU A 118 4.88 -5.15 -11.23
C LEU A 118 5.33 -3.75 -11.62
N VAL A 119 6.01 -3.04 -10.72
CA VAL A 119 6.51 -1.68 -10.98
C VAL A 119 7.59 -1.70 -12.06
N TYR A 120 8.62 -2.55 -11.94
CA TYR A 120 9.71 -2.59 -12.94
C TYR A 120 9.23 -3.09 -14.30
N THR A 121 8.28 -4.03 -14.33
CA THR A 121 7.66 -4.47 -15.60
C THR A 121 6.90 -3.31 -16.25
N ALA A 122 6.09 -2.58 -15.49
CA ALA A 122 5.38 -1.41 -16.00
C ALA A 122 6.34 -0.30 -16.44
N MET A 123 7.42 -0.05 -15.70
CA MET A 123 8.45 0.92 -16.08
C MET A 123 9.12 0.50 -17.39
N GLY A 124 9.52 -0.75 -17.55
CA GLY A 124 10.15 -1.25 -18.78
C GLY A 124 9.22 -1.20 -20.00
N LEU A 125 7.91 -1.41 -19.82
CA LEU A 125 6.93 -1.35 -20.89
C LEU A 125 6.53 0.09 -21.27
N LEU A 126 6.33 0.96 -20.27
CA LEU A 126 5.82 2.32 -20.49
C LEU A 126 6.95 3.33 -20.75
N PHE A 127 8.14 3.07 -20.22
CA PHE A 127 9.31 3.95 -20.31
C PHE A 127 10.58 3.18 -20.73
N PRO A 128 10.61 2.59 -21.94
CA PRO A 128 11.73 1.75 -22.38
C PRO A 128 13.07 2.52 -22.47
N SER A 129 13.02 3.84 -22.66
CA SER A 129 14.20 4.71 -22.70
C SER A 129 15.02 4.71 -21.40
N LEU A 130 14.44 4.31 -20.27
CA LEU A 130 15.12 4.28 -18.97
C LEU A 130 15.99 3.03 -18.76
N GLY A 131 15.90 2.02 -19.63
CA GLY A 131 16.76 0.84 -19.61
C GLY A 131 16.63 -0.04 -18.37
N PHE A 132 15.47 -0.03 -17.69
CA PHE A 132 15.27 -0.86 -16.50
C PHE A 132 15.31 -2.35 -16.81
N ASN A 133 16.12 -3.09 -16.06
CA ASN A 133 16.23 -4.53 -16.19
C ASN A 133 15.28 -5.24 -15.21
N ILE A 134 14.25 -5.91 -15.74
CA ILE A 134 13.26 -6.64 -14.95
C ILE A 134 13.92 -7.78 -14.13
N LEU A 135 15.00 -8.37 -14.67
CA LEU A 135 15.74 -9.45 -14.00
C LEU A 135 16.37 -9.02 -12.68
N SER A 136 16.68 -7.72 -12.52
CA SER A 136 17.21 -7.19 -11.25
C SER A 136 16.26 -7.39 -10.07
N THR A 137 14.95 -7.50 -10.33
CA THR A 137 13.93 -7.72 -9.28
C THR A 137 14.07 -9.08 -8.58
N PHE A 138 14.61 -10.06 -9.29
CA PHE A 138 14.82 -11.41 -8.72
C PHE A 138 16.10 -11.53 -7.91
N ILE A 139 17.00 -10.55 -7.98
CA ILE A 139 18.21 -10.54 -7.18
C ILE A 139 17.84 -10.15 -5.74
N LEU A 140 18.22 -10.97 -4.78
CA LEU A 140 18.07 -10.67 -3.36
C LEU A 140 19.12 -9.62 -2.96
N GLU A 141 18.66 -8.46 -2.56
CA GLU A 141 19.50 -7.41 -1.99
C GLU A 141 19.71 -7.64 -0.48
N LYS A 142 20.75 -7.07 0.08
CA LYS A 142 21.04 -7.14 1.54
C LYS A 142 19.85 -6.61 2.38
N SER A 143 19.14 -5.61 1.85
CA SER A 143 17.95 -5.05 2.46
C SER A 143 16.78 -6.04 2.55
N ASP A 144 16.66 -6.96 1.59
CA ASP A 144 15.58 -7.96 1.57
C ASP A 144 15.66 -8.92 2.74
N LEU A 145 16.88 -9.24 3.19
CA LEU A 145 17.11 -10.13 4.34
C LEU A 145 16.47 -9.61 5.63
N ILE A 146 16.29 -8.29 5.74
CA ILE A 146 15.67 -7.64 6.90
C ILE A 146 14.20 -7.33 6.60
N ILE A 147 13.89 -6.78 5.42
CA ILE A 147 12.57 -6.29 5.07
C ILE A 147 11.56 -7.42 4.93
N LEU A 148 11.93 -8.53 4.26
CA LEU A 148 10.99 -9.62 4.00
C LEU A 148 10.50 -10.27 5.32
N PRO A 149 11.36 -10.67 6.26
CA PRO A 149 10.90 -11.25 7.52
C PRO A 149 10.21 -10.23 8.42
N LEU A 150 10.63 -8.95 8.41
CA LEU A 150 9.96 -7.89 9.17
C LEU A 150 8.54 -7.66 8.65
N CYS A 151 8.36 -7.59 7.34
CA CYS A 151 7.04 -7.46 6.72
C CYS A 151 6.15 -8.66 7.09
N ALA A 152 6.68 -9.87 7.01
CA ALA A 152 5.96 -11.08 7.40
C ALA A 152 5.56 -11.05 8.88
N ALA A 153 6.46 -10.67 9.78
CA ALA A 153 6.19 -10.58 11.21
C ALA A 153 5.07 -9.58 11.51
N VAL A 154 5.12 -8.38 10.92
CA VAL A 154 4.10 -7.34 11.11
C VAL A 154 2.73 -7.80 10.60
N VAL A 155 2.65 -8.33 9.39
CA VAL A 155 1.38 -8.76 8.78
C VAL A 155 0.77 -9.91 9.57
N LEU A 156 1.57 -10.92 9.96
CA LEU A 156 1.08 -12.07 10.71
C LEU A 156 0.68 -11.69 12.16
N ALA A 157 1.40 -10.76 12.79
CA ALA A 157 1.03 -10.23 14.10
C ALA A 157 -0.33 -9.54 14.04
N ILE A 158 -0.56 -8.70 13.03
CA ILE A 158 -1.84 -8.02 12.83
C ILE A 158 -2.95 -9.02 12.49
N ASP A 159 -2.71 -10.01 11.62
CA ASP A 159 -3.67 -11.08 11.33
C ASP A 159 -4.07 -11.83 12.61
N LYS A 160 -3.09 -12.17 13.47
CA LYS A 160 -3.35 -12.82 14.76
C LYS A 160 -4.12 -11.92 15.73
N LEU A 161 -3.77 -10.65 15.83
CA LEU A 161 -4.49 -9.67 16.65
C LEU A 161 -5.94 -9.50 16.17
N TYR A 162 -6.16 -9.37 14.89
CA TYR A 162 -7.49 -9.22 14.29
C TYR A 162 -8.41 -10.41 14.58
N HIS A 163 -7.86 -11.63 14.66
CA HIS A 163 -8.60 -12.85 15.01
C HIS A 163 -8.57 -13.17 16.52
N SER A 164 -8.00 -12.28 17.34
CA SER A 164 -8.01 -12.47 18.80
C SER A 164 -9.42 -12.37 19.38
N SER A 165 -9.64 -13.03 20.51
CA SER A 165 -10.93 -12.99 21.21
C SER A 165 -11.38 -11.57 21.55
N PHE A 166 -10.44 -10.71 21.94
CA PHE A 166 -10.70 -9.30 22.25
C PHE A 166 -11.33 -8.54 21.07
N ILE A 167 -10.71 -8.62 19.88
CA ILE A 167 -11.22 -7.95 18.68
C ILE A 167 -12.55 -8.56 18.21
N GLN A 168 -12.70 -9.89 18.32
CA GLN A 168 -13.95 -10.54 17.93
C GLN A 168 -15.09 -10.17 18.88
N THR A 169 -14.83 -10.05 20.18
CA THR A 169 -15.83 -9.56 21.14
C THR A 169 -16.25 -8.13 20.82
N TYR A 170 -15.27 -7.25 20.51
CA TYR A 170 -15.57 -5.88 20.12
C TYR A 170 -16.39 -5.81 18.82
N LYS A 171 -16.04 -6.61 17.80
CA LYS A 171 -16.81 -6.70 16.55
C LYS A 171 -18.25 -7.17 16.78
N ASN A 172 -18.43 -8.17 17.63
CA ASN A 172 -19.77 -8.67 17.95
C ASN A 172 -20.61 -7.59 18.66
N ALA A 173 -20.00 -6.84 19.57
CA ALA A 173 -20.67 -5.73 20.25
C ALA A 173 -21.04 -4.60 19.27
N VAL A 174 -20.15 -4.28 18.30
CA VAL A 174 -20.43 -3.29 17.26
C VAL A 174 -21.55 -3.76 16.33
N ASN A 175 -21.50 -5.02 15.88
CA ASN A 175 -22.55 -5.60 15.03
C ASN A 175 -23.91 -5.65 15.75
N GLU A 176 -23.93 -5.91 17.06
CA GLU A 176 -25.14 -5.87 17.86
C GLU A 176 -25.70 -4.45 17.95
N TYR A 177 -24.84 -3.46 18.06
CA TYR A 177 -25.21 -2.04 18.05
C TYR A 177 -25.73 -1.58 16.67
N GLU A 178 -25.11 -2.02 15.56
CA GLU A 178 -25.54 -1.72 14.21
C GLU A 178 -26.91 -2.34 13.85
N ASN A 179 -27.26 -3.47 14.46
CA ASN A 179 -28.56 -4.10 14.29
C ASN A 179 -29.69 -3.42 15.09
N THR A 180 -29.39 -2.39 15.88
CA THR A 180 -30.42 -1.57 16.51
C THR A 180 -31.05 -0.64 15.48
N PRO A 181 -32.41 -0.39 15.54
CA PRO A 181 -33.14 0.30 14.46
C PRO A 181 -32.78 1.78 14.26
N TYR A 182 -31.85 2.31 15.02
CA TYR A 182 -31.48 3.74 14.98
C TYR A 182 -30.53 4.13 13.83
N TRP A 183 -29.75 3.18 13.28
CA TRP A 183 -28.77 3.49 12.22
C TRP A 183 -28.94 2.52 11.05
N SER A 184 -29.31 3.05 9.88
CA SER A 184 -29.25 2.22 8.68
C SER A 184 -27.77 1.97 8.32
N PRO A 185 -27.42 0.76 7.83
CA PRO A 185 -26.04 0.43 7.39
C PRO A 185 -25.46 1.43 6.39
N LYS A 186 -26.33 2.09 5.62
CA LYS A 186 -25.96 3.14 4.65
C LYS A 186 -25.43 4.41 5.33
N ILE A 187 -26.00 4.80 6.47
CA ILE A 187 -25.55 5.98 7.22
C ILE A 187 -24.21 5.69 7.91
N GLY A 188 -24.01 4.49 8.47
CA GLY A 188 -22.74 4.06 9.02
C GLY A 188 -21.62 4.12 7.98
N PHE A 189 -21.84 3.58 6.79
CA PHE A 189 -20.89 3.62 5.69
C PHE A 189 -20.55 5.07 5.25
N VAL A 190 -21.57 5.94 5.15
CA VAL A 190 -21.35 7.36 4.79
C VAL A 190 -20.52 8.06 5.86
N LEU A 191 -20.79 7.83 7.16
CA LEU A 191 -20.02 8.42 8.26
C LEU A 191 -18.58 7.94 8.29
N GLU A 192 -18.33 6.63 8.07
CA GLU A 192 -16.98 6.08 7.94
C GLU A 192 -16.24 6.68 6.74
N ALA A 193 -16.87 6.76 5.59
CA ALA A 193 -16.28 7.37 4.40
C ALA A 193 -15.95 8.86 4.64
N VAL A 194 -16.84 9.61 5.26
CA VAL A 194 -16.63 11.03 5.59
C VAL A 194 -15.54 11.20 6.63
N SER A 195 -15.53 10.40 7.70
CA SER A 195 -14.49 10.47 8.74
C SER A 195 -13.11 10.11 8.19
N THR A 196 -13.03 9.09 7.34
CA THR A 196 -11.79 8.70 6.65
C THR A 196 -11.32 9.80 5.70
N PHE A 197 -12.23 10.42 4.96
CA PHE A 197 -11.91 11.55 4.07
C PHE A 197 -11.38 12.75 4.88
N ILE A 198 -12.05 13.14 5.97
CA ILE A 198 -11.60 14.22 6.86
C ILE A 198 -10.23 13.90 7.45
N PHE A 199 -10.00 12.68 7.90
CA PHE A 199 -8.70 12.25 8.42
C PHE A 199 -7.60 12.34 7.35
N CYS A 200 -7.87 11.87 6.12
CA CYS A 200 -6.93 11.99 5.01
C CYS A 200 -6.64 13.45 4.67
N MET A 201 -7.65 14.32 4.65
CA MET A 201 -7.50 15.75 4.40
C MET A 201 -6.71 16.45 5.53
N ALA A 202 -6.94 16.09 6.78
CA ALA A 202 -6.16 16.59 7.92
C ALA A 202 -4.70 16.18 7.82
N VAL A 203 -4.40 14.92 7.48
CA VAL A 203 -3.04 14.42 7.27
C VAL A 203 -2.38 15.14 6.08
N LEU A 204 -3.10 15.35 4.98
CA LEU A 204 -2.61 16.09 3.81
C LEU A 204 -2.33 17.55 4.14
N SER A 205 -3.22 18.22 4.90
CA SER A 205 -3.03 19.60 5.30
C SER A 205 -1.84 19.80 6.24
N THR A 206 -1.68 18.93 7.24
CA THR A 206 -0.52 18.99 8.15
C THR A 206 0.79 18.77 7.39
N ALA A 207 0.81 17.88 6.40
CA ALA A 207 1.96 17.66 5.55
C ALA A 207 2.26 18.88 4.65
N TYR A 208 1.23 19.53 4.11
CA TYR A 208 1.38 20.73 3.30
C TYR A 208 1.95 21.89 4.12
N PHE A 209 1.42 22.13 5.32
CA PHE A 209 1.91 23.17 6.22
C PHE A 209 3.33 22.88 6.73
N SER A 210 3.64 21.65 7.09
CA SER A 210 4.98 21.25 7.51
C SER A 210 6.03 21.48 6.41
N ASN A 211 5.66 21.19 5.14
CA ASN A 211 6.57 21.41 4.01
C ASN A 211 6.80 22.91 3.73
N ARG A 212 5.80 23.75 3.97
CA ARG A 212 5.92 25.22 3.78
C ARG A 212 6.77 25.90 4.85
N MET A 213 6.76 25.40 6.09
CA MET A 213 7.62 25.89 7.17
C MET A 213 9.10 25.62 6.90
N TYR A 214 9.46 24.57 6.19
CA TYR A 214 10.85 24.26 5.83
C TYR A 214 11.46 25.23 4.79
N TYR A 215 10.64 25.96 4.04
CA TYR A 215 11.12 26.97 3.08
C TYR A 215 11.16 28.39 3.67
N LEU A 216 10.74 28.57 4.91
CA LEU A 216 10.72 29.86 5.60
C LEU A 216 11.78 29.97 6.73
N LEU A 217 12.50 28.87 6.99
CA LEU A 217 13.68 28.81 7.87
C LEU A 217 14.95 28.56 7.04
#